data_a065c296384086e488840e6457231661
#
_entry.id   a065c296384086e488840e6457231661
#
_cell.length_a   1.000
_cell.length_b   1.000
_cell.length_c   1.000
_cell.angle_alpha   90.00
_cell.angle_beta   90.00
_cell.angle_gamma   90.00
#
_symmetry.space_group_name_H-M   'P 1'
#
loop_
_entity.id
_entity.type
_entity.pdbx_description
1 polymer ?
#
loop_
_entity_poly.entity_id
_entity_poly.type
_entity_poly.pdbx_seq_one_letter_code
_entity_poly.pdbx_strand_id
1 'polypeptide(L)'
;MGIRVLLIEDDETIAEPLMEGLSHYGLTVEHVTTGEQGLRSAYGDVVLLDLGLPDMDGIDVCRGIRQVSDVPVIILSARGEEADRVLGLELGADDYLAKPFSVRELVARVRAVTRRTRRAEAVPEPASPAPTVEEVAPPRGGTERDRVQALMDRLRAETTAAAPLSYEETSAYADQASGPPSSPGPLVVDRRTRQVWVGDIPVTLTPKEFELLALLSEDPGAVYSRQQILDRVWDPHYEGPTKTLDVHVASLRRKLGDPAWIQTLRGVGFRLAVRTGPGGRRVPSP
;
A
#
# COMPACT_ATOMS: atom_id res chain seq x y z
N MET A 1 19.78 2.73 -15.29
CA MET A 1 18.52 2.31 -15.96
C MET A 1 17.45 3.35 -15.67
N GLY A 2 16.64 3.70 -16.69
CA GLY A 2 15.47 4.58 -16.51
C GLY A 2 14.38 3.93 -15.67
N ILE A 3 13.44 4.72 -15.13
CA ILE A 3 12.23 4.22 -14.47
C ILE A 3 11.25 3.76 -15.56
N ARG A 4 10.74 2.53 -15.43
CA ARG A 4 9.71 1.98 -16.31
C ARG A 4 8.35 2.22 -15.67
N VAL A 5 7.45 2.80 -16.44
CA VAL A 5 6.10 3.19 -16.01
C VAL A 5 5.08 2.40 -16.83
N LEU A 6 4.13 1.74 -16.18
CA LEU A 6 2.91 1.29 -16.84
C LEU A 6 1.83 2.36 -16.63
N LEU A 7 1.33 2.94 -17.72
CA LEU A 7 0.22 3.89 -17.70
C LEU A 7 -1.05 3.16 -18.13
N ILE A 8 -2.07 3.15 -17.27
CA ILE A 8 -3.41 2.60 -17.54
C ILE A 8 -4.37 3.77 -17.61
N GLU A 9 -4.71 4.21 -18.80
CA GLU A 9 -5.53 5.40 -19.11
C GLU A 9 -6.24 5.19 -20.45
N ASP A 10 -7.54 5.33 -20.50
CA ASP A 10 -8.33 5.11 -21.70
C ASP A 10 -8.44 6.36 -22.59
N ASP A 11 -8.26 7.55 -22.03
CA ASP A 11 -8.32 8.81 -22.75
C ASP A 11 -6.96 9.14 -23.40
N GLU A 12 -6.86 8.93 -24.72
CA GLU A 12 -5.65 9.25 -25.51
C GLU A 12 -5.27 10.73 -25.41
N THR A 13 -6.23 11.64 -25.20
CA THR A 13 -5.95 13.07 -25.05
C THR A 13 -5.21 13.41 -23.77
N ILE A 14 -5.25 12.50 -22.79
CA ILE A 14 -4.48 12.56 -21.53
C ILE A 14 -3.21 11.72 -21.65
N ALA A 15 -3.32 10.51 -22.22
CA ALA A 15 -2.22 9.56 -22.28
C ALA A 15 -1.05 10.05 -23.14
N GLU A 16 -1.32 10.57 -24.36
CA GLU A 16 -0.27 11.04 -25.28
C GLU A 16 0.61 12.14 -24.67
N PRO A 17 0.06 13.27 -24.16
CA PRO A 17 0.87 14.31 -23.52
C PRO A 17 1.62 13.81 -22.27
N LEU A 18 1.03 12.86 -21.54
CA LEU A 18 1.70 12.26 -20.39
C LEU A 18 2.90 11.41 -20.81
N MET A 19 2.75 10.56 -21.82
CA MET A 19 3.86 9.72 -22.33
C MET A 19 5.01 10.59 -22.85
N GLU A 20 4.70 11.64 -23.64
CA GLU A 20 5.69 12.57 -24.12
C GLU A 20 6.41 13.29 -22.97
N GLY A 21 5.62 13.84 -22.03
CA GLY A 21 6.15 14.55 -20.88
C GLY A 21 7.02 13.66 -20.00
N LEU A 22 6.59 12.44 -19.66
CA LEU A 22 7.34 11.51 -18.85
C LEU A 22 8.64 11.06 -19.55
N SER A 23 8.57 10.82 -20.87
CA SER A 23 9.74 10.46 -21.67
C SER A 23 10.78 11.58 -21.69
N HIS A 24 10.36 12.85 -21.73
CA HIS A 24 11.25 14.02 -21.63
C HIS A 24 12.04 14.03 -20.31
N TYR A 25 11.48 13.50 -19.22
CA TYR A 25 12.15 13.35 -17.92
C TYR A 25 12.95 12.03 -17.79
N GLY A 26 13.10 11.25 -18.87
CA GLY A 26 13.91 10.03 -18.92
C GLY A 26 13.21 8.79 -18.35
N LEU A 27 11.85 8.80 -18.30
CA LEU A 27 11.06 7.63 -17.94
C LEU A 27 10.65 6.88 -19.21
N THR A 28 10.58 5.55 -19.14
CA THR A 28 10.08 4.71 -20.23
C THR A 28 8.64 4.32 -19.91
N VAL A 29 7.70 4.67 -20.79
CA VAL A 29 6.27 4.45 -20.55
C VAL A 29 5.74 3.36 -21.47
N GLU A 30 5.07 2.36 -20.88
CA GLU A 30 4.18 1.43 -21.57
C GLU A 30 2.75 1.89 -21.28
N HIS A 31 1.92 1.99 -22.33
CA HIS A 31 0.54 2.48 -22.22
C HIS A 31 -0.44 1.40 -22.60
N VAL A 32 -1.50 1.27 -21.82
CA VAL A 32 -2.66 0.42 -22.06
C VAL A 32 -3.95 1.17 -21.74
N THR A 33 -5.03 0.83 -22.42
CA THR A 33 -6.29 1.59 -22.40
C THR A 33 -7.40 0.91 -21.57
N THR A 34 -7.14 -0.27 -21.01
CA THR A 34 -8.15 -1.01 -20.23
C THR A 34 -7.55 -1.61 -18.96
N GLY A 35 -8.38 -1.80 -17.95
CA GLY A 35 -7.98 -2.45 -16.70
C GLY A 35 -7.55 -3.89 -16.91
N GLU A 36 -8.22 -4.64 -17.80
CA GLU A 36 -7.83 -6.01 -18.13
C GLU A 36 -6.42 -6.08 -18.74
N GLN A 37 -6.09 -5.19 -19.66
CA GLN A 37 -4.74 -5.09 -20.20
C GLN A 37 -3.73 -4.73 -19.11
N GLY A 38 -4.06 -3.75 -18.26
CA GLY A 38 -3.23 -3.35 -17.13
C GLY A 38 -2.89 -4.50 -16.19
N LEU A 39 -3.88 -5.33 -15.84
CA LEU A 39 -3.67 -6.50 -14.98
C LEU A 39 -2.80 -7.60 -15.62
N ARG A 40 -2.71 -7.64 -16.96
CA ARG A 40 -1.91 -8.63 -17.71
C ARG A 40 -0.53 -8.13 -18.10
N SER A 41 -0.29 -6.81 -18.01
CA SER A 41 0.97 -6.20 -18.41
C SER A 41 2.08 -6.38 -17.36
N ALA A 42 3.32 -6.19 -17.78
CA ALA A 42 4.44 -6.07 -16.87
C ALA A 42 4.39 -4.69 -16.18
N TYR A 43 4.28 -4.67 -14.85
CA TYR A 43 4.08 -3.41 -14.11
C TYR A 43 5.25 -2.43 -14.13
N GLY A 44 6.43 -2.87 -14.54
CA GLY A 44 7.63 -2.02 -14.51
C GLY A 44 8.07 -1.65 -13.09
N ASP A 45 8.46 -0.39 -12.91
CA ASP A 45 8.90 0.13 -11.60
C ASP A 45 7.78 0.89 -10.87
N VAL A 46 6.72 1.30 -11.59
CA VAL A 46 5.54 2.00 -11.06
C VAL A 46 4.37 1.89 -12.02
N VAL A 47 3.15 1.84 -11.47
CA VAL A 47 1.89 1.91 -12.21
C VAL A 47 1.25 3.28 -11.98
N LEU A 48 0.84 3.93 -13.07
CA LEU A 48 -0.04 5.09 -13.09
C LEU A 48 -1.40 4.62 -13.54
N LEU A 49 -2.43 4.82 -12.72
CA LEU A 49 -3.74 4.20 -12.89
C LEU A 49 -4.85 5.25 -12.88
N ASP A 50 -5.57 5.38 -13.98
CA ASP A 50 -6.86 6.09 -13.96
C ASP A 50 -7.96 5.23 -13.34
N LEU A 51 -8.94 5.88 -12.71
CA LEU A 51 -10.10 5.20 -12.12
C LEU A 51 -11.25 5.04 -13.11
N GLY A 52 -11.31 5.88 -14.16
CA GLY A 52 -12.43 5.95 -15.10
C GLY A 52 -12.32 4.99 -16.28
N LEU A 53 -11.81 3.78 -16.10
CA LEU A 53 -11.59 2.83 -17.20
C LEU A 53 -12.89 2.27 -17.78
N PRO A 54 -12.91 1.91 -19.09
CA PRO A 54 -14.15 1.53 -19.78
C PRO A 54 -14.65 0.10 -19.46
N ASP A 55 -13.78 -0.77 -18.95
CA ASP A 55 -14.05 -2.20 -18.77
C ASP A 55 -14.24 -2.60 -17.30
N MET A 56 -13.63 -1.88 -16.37
CA MET A 56 -13.76 -2.14 -14.93
C MET A 56 -13.39 -0.91 -14.08
N ASP A 57 -13.81 -0.87 -12.82
CA ASP A 57 -13.41 0.20 -11.91
C ASP A 57 -11.89 0.13 -11.64
N GLY A 58 -11.19 1.27 -11.79
CA GLY A 58 -9.75 1.35 -11.50
C GLY A 58 -9.40 0.97 -10.05
N ILE A 59 -10.35 1.09 -9.12
CA ILE A 59 -10.19 0.59 -7.74
C ILE A 59 -10.00 -0.93 -7.73
N ASP A 60 -10.75 -1.67 -8.54
CA ASP A 60 -10.63 -3.12 -8.65
C ASP A 60 -9.32 -3.51 -9.37
N VAL A 61 -8.87 -2.71 -10.33
CA VAL A 61 -7.54 -2.86 -10.94
C VAL A 61 -6.44 -2.69 -9.87
N CYS A 62 -6.51 -1.65 -9.04
CA CYS A 62 -5.56 -1.43 -7.95
C CYS A 62 -5.52 -2.61 -6.98
N ARG A 63 -6.70 -3.11 -6.58
CA ARG A 63 -6.82 -4.29 -5.71
C ARG A 63 -6.22 -5.53 -6.38
N GLY A 64 -6.48 -5.74 -7.67
CA GLY A 64 -5.94 -6.85 -8.45
C GLY A 64 -4.41 -6.82 -8.52
N ILE A 65 -3.82 -5.66 -8.79
CA ILE A 65 -2.35 -5.47 -8.77
C ILE A 65 -1.79 -5.87 -7.40
N ARG A 66 -2.42 -5.43 -6.30
CA ARG A 66 -1.94 -5.71 -4.94
C ARG A 66 -2.02 -7.17 -4.51
N GLN A 67 -2.85 -7.97 -5.15
CA GLN A 67 -2.90 -9.41 -4.87
C GLN A 67 -1.68 -10.17 -5.41
N VAL A 68 -0.98 -9.61 -6.39
CA VAL A 68 0.11 -10.29 -7.10
C VAL A 68 1.43 -9.52 -7.07
N SER A 69 1.44 -8.23 -6.69
CA SER A 69 2.62 -7.38 -6.76
C SER A 69 2.62 -6.26 -5.73
N ASP A 70 3.82 -5.94 -5.23
CA ASP A 70 4.11 -4.79 -4.38
C ASP A 70 4.56 -3.55 -5.19
N VAL A 71 4.42 -3.57 -6.53
CA VAL A 71 4.79 -2.42 -7.38
C VAL A 71 4.10 -1.15 -6.89
N PRO A 72 4.78 -0.01 -6.80
CA PRO A 72 4.13 1.25 -6.47
C PRO A 72 3.00 1.60 -7.44
N VAL A 73 1.85 2.03 -6.91
CA VAL A 73 0.68 2.48 -7.68
C VAL A 73 0.36 3.91 -7.31
N ILE A 74 0.30 4.79 -8.30
CA ILE A 74 -0.19 6.16 -8.16
C ILE A 74 -1.52 6.25 -8.92
N ILE A 75 -2.59 6.61 -8.21
CA ILE A 75 -3.89 6.84 -8.83
C ILE A 75 -3.92 8.25 -9.42
N LEU A 76 -4.35 8.35 -10.69
CA LEU A 76 -4.64 9.60 -11.39
C LEU A 76 -6.15 9.69 -11.59
N SER A 77 -6.83 10.71 -11.07
CA SER A 77 -8.29 10.74 -11.20
C SER A 77 -8.86 12.14 -11.25
N ALA A 78 -9.89 12.33 -12.10
CA ALA A 78 -10.73 13.50 -12.12
C ALA A 78 -11.73 13.52 -10.93
N ARG A 79 -11.94 12.39 -10.27
CA ARG A 79 -12.79 12.29 -9.09
C ARG A 79 -12.07 12.96 -7.91
N GLY A 80 -12.39 14.24 -7.70
CA GLY A 80 -11.78 15.07 -6.63
C GLY A 80 -12.38 14.85 -5.25
N GLU A 81 -13.32 13.92 -5.09
CA GLU A 81 -13.95 13.66 -3.81
C GLU A 81 -12.98 13.01 -2.82
N GLU A 82 -13.02 13.49 -1.58
CA GLU A 82 -12.15 12.98 -0.52
C GLU A 82 -12.38 11.48 -0.28
N ALA A 83 -13.61 11.01 -0.53
CA ALA A 83 -13.99 9.60 -0.39
C ALA A 83 -13.23 8.69 -1.38
N ASP A 84 -13.15 9.05 -2.66
CA ASP A 84 -12.46 8.26 -3.68
C ASP A 84 -10.96 8.17 -3.42
N ARG A 85 -10.36 9.29 -2.99
CA ARG A 85 -8.95 9.32 -2.60
C ARG A 85 -8.68 8.43 -1.37
N VAL A 86 -9.53 8.52 -0.36
CA VAL A 86 -9.42 7.69 0.85
C VAL A 86 -9.54 6.22 0.47
N LEU A 87 -10.54 5.87 -0.34
CA LEU A 87 -10.76 4.49 -0.78
C LEU A 87 -9.57 3.95 -1.57
N GLY A 88 -9.04 4.70 -2.56
CA GLY A 88 -7.90 4.27 -3.36
C GLY A 88 -6.65 3.98 -2.51
N LEU A 89 -6.32 4.87 -1.58
CA LEU A 89 -5.18 4.70 -0.68
C LEU A 89 -5.40 3.56 0.34
N GLU A 90 -6.61 3.38 0.85
CA GLU A 90 -6.96 2.26 1.76
C GLU A 90 -6.85 0.90 1.08
N LEU A 91 -7.13 0.83 -0.21
CA LEU A 91 -7.05 -0.40 -1.01
C LEU A 91 -5.66 -0.68 -1.56
N GLY A 92 -4.72 0.21 -1.32
CA GLY A 92 -3.32 -0.10 -1.55
C GLY A 92 -2.56 0.80 -2.51
N ALA A 93 -3.14 1.88 -3.02
CA ALA A 93 -2.37 2.88 -3.75
C ALA A 93 -1.33 3.52 -2.81
N ASP A 94 -0.15 3.82 -3.34
CA ASP A 94 0.92 4.47 -2.59
C ASP A 94 0.75 5.98 -2.58
N ASP A 95 0.15 6.53 -3.64
CA ASP A 95 -0.18 7.95 -3.74
C ASP A 95 -1.39 8.18 -4.63
N TYR A 96 -1.93 9.40 -4.58
CA TYR A 96 -3.10 9.83 -5.34
C TYR A 96 -2.87 11.23 -5.88
N LEU A 97 -3.15 11.44 -7.16
CA LEU A 97 -3.00 12.72 -7.83
C LEU A 97 -4.29 13.12 -8.55
N ALA A 98 -4.89 14.23 -8.12
CA ALA A 98 -6.12 14.73 -8.74
C ALA A 98 -5.83 15.44 -10.06
N LYS A 99 -6.59 15.15 -11.12
CA LYS A 99 -6.61 15.89 -12.38
C LYS A 99 -7.34 17.24 -12.19
N PRO A 100 -6.84 18.38 -12.74
CA PRO A 100 -5.63 18.51 -13.55
C PRO A 100 -4.35 18.63 -12.71
N PHE A 101 -3.26 18.05 -13.16
CA PHE A 101 -1.95 18.10 -12.53
C PHE A 101 -0.84 18.46 -13.53
N SER A 102 0.32 18.83 -13.06
CA SER A 102 1.49 19.07 -13.91
C SER A 102 2.32 17.79 -14.07
N VAL A 103 2.94 17.59 -15.25
CA VAL A 103 3.89 16.48 -15.48
C VAL A 103 5.04 16.54 -14.49
N ARG A 104 5.50 17.74 -14.12
CA ARG A 104 6.58 17.92 -13.13
C ARG A 104 6.19 17.37 -11.75
N GLU A 105 4.95 17.63 -11.32
CA GLU A 105 4.42 17.09 -10.07
C GLU A 105 4.35 15.57 -10.12
N LEU A 106 3.80 15.01 -11.21
CA LEU A 106 3.72 13.57 -11.40
C LEU A 106 5.11 12.91 -11.36
N VAL A 107 6.10 13.47 -12.06
CA VAL A 107 7.48 12.97 -12.06
C VAL A 107 8.09 12.98 -10.64
N ALA A 108 7.85 14.05 -9.87
CA ALA A 108 8.31 14.10 -8.48
C ALA A 108 7.71 12.96 -7.63
N ARG A 109 6.40 12.69 -7.79
CA ARG A 109 5.71 11.60 -7.09
C ARG A 109 6.19 10.21 -7.54
N VAL A 110 6.35 9.99 -8.84
CA VAL A 110 6.91 8.75 -9.39
C VAL A 110 8.29 8.47 -8.77
N ARG A 111 9.17 9.47 -8.74
CA ARG A 111 10.49 9.33 -8.12
C ARG A 111 10.40 9.05 -6.62
N ALA A 112 9.46 9.67 -5.93
CA ALA A 112 9.25 9.49 -4.49
C ALA A 112 8.85 8.04 -4.15
N VAL A 113 7.90 7.46 -4.90
CA VAL A 113 7.41 6.10 -4.61
C VAL A 113 8.39 5.01 -5.08
N THR A 114 9.16 5.24 -6.15
CA THR A 114 10.08 4.23 -6.74
C THR A 114 11.46 4.19 -6.08
N ARG A 115 11.88 5.24 -5.35
CA ARG A 115 13.24 5.32 -4.78
C ARG A 115 13.58 4.17 -3.83
N ARG A 116 12.62 3.68 -3.06
CA ARG A 116 12.86 2.65 -2.05
C ARG A 116 12.85 1.24 -2.59
N THR A 117 12.03 0.95 -3.60
CA THR A 117 12.07 -0.34 -4.28
C THR A 117 13.48 -0.62 -4.79
N ARG A 118 14.13 0.37 -5.38
CA ARG A 118 15.52 0.28 -5.86
C ARG A 118 16.56 0.17 -4.74
N ARG A 119 16.30 0.73 -3.55
CA ARG A 119 17.24 0.66 -2.42
C ARG A 119 17.15 -0.68 -1.67
N ALA A 120 15.99 -1.33 -1.68
CA ALA A 120 15.83 -2.67 -1.12
C ALA A 120 16.56 -3.74 -1.97
N GLU A 121 16.62 -3.55 -3.30
CA GLU A 121 17.37 -4.41 -4.22
C GLU A 121 18.90 -4.17 -4.19
N ALA A 122 19.35 -3.02 -3.67
CA ALA A 122 20.76 -2.59 -3.69
C ALA A 122 21.51 -2.86 -2.37
N VAL A 123 20.95 -3.58 -1.40
CA VAL A 123 21.70 -4.01 -0.21
C VAL A 123 22.56 -5.20 -0.60
N PRO A 124 23.91 -5.08 -0.64
CA PRO A 124 24.77 -6.24 -0.86
C PRO A 124 24.62 -7.19 0.30
N GLU A 125 24.32 -8.43 0.02
CA GLU A 125 24.30 -9.52 0.98
C GLU A 125 25.67 -9.59 1.70
N PRO A 126 25.74 -9.52 3.04
CA PRO A 126 26.99 -9.77 3.74
C PRO A 126 27.35 -11.24 3.50
N ALA A 127 28.49 -11.45 2.87
CA ALA A 127 29.05 -12.78 2.67
C ALA A 127 29.08 -13.56 3.99
N SER A 128 28.22 -14.56 4.12
CA SER A 128 28.20 -15.49 5.24
C SER A 128 28.79 -16.82 4.79
N PRO A 129 29.67 -17.45 5.56
CA PRO A 129 30.22 -18.75 5.20
C PRO A 129 29.14 -19.83 5.31
N ALA A 130 29.06 -20.67 4.31
CA ALA A 130 28.11 -21.76 4.19
C ALA A 130 28.17 -22.77 5.34
N PRO A 131 27.02 -23.32 5.72
CA PRO A 131 26.93 -24.74 6.03
C PRO A 131 26.04 -25.44 4.98
N THR A 132 26.61 -26.46 4.39
CA THR A 132 25.96 -27.51 3.61
C THR A 132 24.81 -28.12 4.38
N VAL A 133 23.58 -28.00 3.84
CA VAL A 133 22.46 -28.89 4.16
C VAL A 133 21.64 -29.13 2.91
N GLU A 134 21.25 -30.39 2.72
CA GLU A 134 20.61 -30.99 1.59
C GLU A 134 19.39 -30.22 1.04
N GLU A 135 19.40 -30.13 -0.27
CA GLU A 135 18.38 -29.57 -1.15
C GLU A 135 17.10 -30.41 -1.12
N VAL A 136 16.04 -29.89 -0.49
CA VAL A 136 14.67 -30.30 -0.76
C VAL A 136 14.01 -29.22 -1.59
N ALA A 137 13.81 -29.50 -2.87
CA ALA A 137 13.20 -28.58 -3.82
C ALA A 137 11.73 -28.31 -3.46
N PRO A 138 11.28 -27.03 -3.43
CA PRO A 138 9.86 -26.71 -3.35
C PRO A 138 9.16 -26.94 -4.69
N PRO A 139 7.87 -27.27 -4.70
CA PRO A 139 7.13 -27.54 -5.94
C PRO A 139 7.06 -26.29 -6.81
N ARG A 140 7.36 -26.44 -8.07
CA ARG A 140 7.29 -25.40 -9.11
C ARG A 140 5.82 -24.99 -9.29
N GLY A 141 5.43 -23.85 -8.69
CA GLY A 141 4.14 -23.23 -8.88
C GLY A 141 4.19 -22.25 -10.05
N GLY A 142 3.08 -22.16 -10.78
CA GLY A 142 2.88 -21.49 -12.05
C GLY A 142 3.43 -20.07 -12.20
N THR A 143 3.52 -19.64 -13.44
CA THR A 143 4.03 -18.31 -13.82
C THR A 143 3.16 -17.20 -13.28
N GLU A 144 3.68 -15.97 -13.20
CA GLU A 144 2.92 -14.78 -12.83
C GLU A 144 1.63 -14.65 -13.67
N ARG A 145 1.70 -15.04 -14.95
CA ARG A 145 0.53 -15.12 -15.84
C ARG A 145 -0.55 -16.09 -15.35
N ASP A 146 -0.17 -17.22 -14.78
CA ASP A 146 -1.14 -18.21 -14.27
C ASP A 146 -1.86 -17.68 -13.02
N ARG A 147 -1.16 -16.90 -12.18
CA ARG A 147 -1.74 -16.24 -11.01
C ARG A 147 -2.72 -15.13 -11.41
N VAL A 148 -2.35 -14.33 -12.42
CA VAL A 148 -3.22 -13.26 -12.96
C VAL A 148 -4.45 -13.88 -13.63
N GLN A 149 -4.32 -14.96 -14.39
CA GLN A 149 -5.47 -15.63 -15.02
C GLN A 149 -6.44 -16.18 -13.97
N ALA A 150 -5.95 -16.83 -12.93
CA ALA A 150 -6.78 -17.34 -11.84
C ALA A 150 -7.52 -16.19 -11.09
N LEU A 151 -6.88 -15.03 -10.95
CA LEU A 151 -7.48 -13.83 -10.37
C LEU A 151 -8.60 -13.27 -11.25
N MET A 152 -8.37 -13.18 -12.56
CA MET A 152 -9.37 -12.69 -13.52
C MET A 152 -10.63 -13.55 -13.52
N ASP A 153 -10.45 -14.88 -13.44
CA ASP A 153 -11.56 -15.81 -13.36
C ASP A 153 -12.35 -15.66 -12.05
N ARG A 154 -11.65 -15.34 -10.95
CA ARG A 154 -12.27 -15.11 -9.64
C ARG A 154 -13.05 -13.78 -9.60
N LEU A 155 -12.48 -12.69 -10.12
CA LEU A 155 -13.16 -11.40 -10.21
C LEU A 155 -14.41 -11.48 -11.09
N ARG A 156 -14.37 -12.21 -12.21
CA ARG A 156 -15.55 -12.47 -13.05
C ARG A 156 -16.64 -13.25 -12.32
N ALA A 157 -16.26 -14.23 -11.50
CA ALA A 157 -17.20 -15.02 -10.72
C ALA A 157 -17.90 -14.19 -9.63
N GLU A 158 -17.17 -13.29 -8.97
CA GLU A 158 -17.70 -12.40 -7.93
C GLU A 158 -18.62 -11.33 -8.51
N THR A 159 -18.32 -10.78 -9.71
CA THR A 159 -19.18 -9.78 -10.39
C THR A 159 -20.50 -10.38 -10.88
N THR A 160 -20.55 -11.68 -11.16
CA THR A 160 -21.76 -12.38 -11.61
C THR A 160 -22.68 -12.74 -10.44
N ALA A 161 -22.18 -12.72 -9.21
CA ALA A 161 -22.93 -13.11 -8.00
C ALA A 161 -23.58 -11.92 -7.26
N ALA A 162 -23.33 -10.68 -7.66
CA ALA A 162 -23.92 -9.50 -7.04
C ALA A 162 -25.29 -9.16 -7.62
N ALA A 163 -26.33 -9.79 -7.08
CA ALA A 163 -27.69 -9.28 -7.22
C ALA A 163 -27.86 -8.02 -6.32
N PRO A 164 -28.68 -7.02 -6.72
CA PRO A 164 -28.83 -5.79 -5.97
C PRO A 164 -29.48 -6.07 -4.61
N LEU A 165 -28.78 -5.82 -3.52
CA LEU A 165 -29.34 -5.87 -2.17
C LEU A 165 -30.12 -4.58 -1.92
N SER A 166 -31.45 -4.73 -1.82
CA SER A 166 -32.38 -3.74 -1.30
C SER A 166 -32.04 -3.41 0.15
N TYR A 167 -31.98 -2.11 0.44
CA TYR A 167 -31.90 -1.58 1.80
C TYR A 167 -33.23 -1.79 2.52
N GLU A 168 -33.36 -2.84 3.34
CA GLU A 168 -34.30 -2.87 4.43
C GLU A 168 -33.85 -3.87 5.49
N GLU A 169 -33.76 -3.35 6.73
CA GLU A 169 -33.79 -4.03 8.02
C GLU A 169 -32.80 -5.18 8.30
N THR A 170 -31.76 -4.90 9.07
CA THR A 170 -31.34 -5.82 10.14
C THR A 170 -30.83 -5.07 11.38
N SER A 171 -31.79 -4.57 12.13
CA SER A 171 -31.59 -4.28 13.55
C SER A 171 -32.02 -5.53 14.33
N ALA A 172 -31.20 -6.55 14.44
CA ALA A 172 -31.43 -7.64 15.42
C ALA A 172 -30.25 -8.66 15.39
N TYR A 173 -29.05 -8.26 15.78
CA TYR A 173 -28.01 -9.17 16.32
C TYR A 173 -27.00 -8.37 17.15
N ALA A 174 -27.51 -7.64 18.12
CA ALA A 174 -26.72 -7.04 19.18
C ALA A 174 -27.19 -7.59 20.50
N ASP A 175 -26.88 -8.83 20.80
CA ASP A 175 -26.75 -9.28 22.19
C ASP A 175 -26.17 -10.72 22.18
N GLN A 176 -24.88 -10.85 22.47
CA GLN A 176 -24.21 -11.95 23.15
C GLN A 176 -22.71 -11.95 22.79
N ALA A 177 -21.96 -10.99 23.32
CA ALA A 177 -20.55 -11.16 23.61
C ALA A 177 -20.13 -10.15 24.69
N SER A 178 -20.66 -10.33 25.89
CA SER A 178 -20.20 -9.60 27.09
C SER A 178 -19.01 -10.33 27.71
N GLY A 179 -17.88 -10.29 27.00
CA GLY A 179 -16.55 -10.49 27.60
C GLY A 179 -15.83 -9.13 27.61
N PRO A 180 -15.00 -8.80 28.62
CA PRO A 180 -14.17 -7.62 28.54
C PRO A 180 -13.32 -7.72 27.26
N PRO A 181 -13.10 -6.61 26.52
CA PRO A 181 -12.32 -6.66 25.31
C PRO A 181 -10.93 -7.23 25.67
N SER A 182 -10.65 -8.43 25.18
CA SER A 182 -9.36 -9.06 25.34
C SER A 182 -8.34 -8.11 24.73
N SER A 183 -7.39 -7.65 25.57
CA SER A 183 -6.30 -6.79 25.08
C SER A 183 -5.66 -7.50 23.88
N PRO A 184 -5.53 -6.84 22.72
CA PRO A 184 -4.87 -7.45 21.59
C PRO A 184 -3.47 -7.90 22.02
N GLY A 185 -3.04 -9.07 21.55
CA GLY A 185 -1.72 -9.61 21.82
C GLY A 185 -0.58 -8.65 21.40
N PRO A 186 0.69 -9.02 21.64
CA PRO A 186 1.81 -8.16 21.27
C PRO A 186 1.85 -7.91 19.75
N LEU A 187 2.24 -6.70 19.37
CA LEU A 187 2.51 -6.36 17.97
C LEU A 187 3.94 -6.83 17.63
N VAL A 188 4.06 -7.66 16.62
CA VAL A 188 5.35 -8.15 16.09
C VAL A 188 5.50 -7.64 14.65
N VAL A 189 6.63 -6.99 14.36
CA VAL A 189 6.98 -6.47 13.03
C VAL A 189 8.28 -7.11 12.58
N ASP A 190 8.21 -8.09 11.70
CA ASP A 190 9.40 -8.68 11.08
C ASP A 190 9.78 -7.89 9.82
N ARG A 191 10.84 -7.11 9.93
CA ARG A 191 11.34 -6.27 8.84
C ARG A 191 12.00 -7.08 7.72
N ARG A 192 12.54 -8.25 8.04
CA ARG A 192 13.22 -9.09 7.07
C ARG A 192 12.24 -9.80 6.14
N THR A 193 11.15 -10.32 6.71
CA THR A 193 10.10 -11.02 5.94
C THR A 193 8.97 -10.10 5.52
N ARG A 194 8.96 -8.83 5.99
CA ARG A 194 7.88 -7.86 5.80
C ARG A 194 6.53 -8.35 6.34
N GLN A 195 6.55 -9.13 7.39
CA GLN A 195 5.36 -9.70 8.02
C GLN A 195 5.03 -9.00 9.33
N VAL A 196 3.74 -8.92 9.64
CA VAL A 196 3.23 -8.28 10.85
C VAL A 196 2.19 -9.18 11.51
N TRP A 197 2.23 -9.26 12.83
CA TRP A 197 1.23 -9.98 13.63
C TRP A 197 0.76 -9.13 14.81
N VAL A 198 -0.51 -9.32 15.19
CA VAL A 198 -1.07 -8.84 16.45
C VAL A 198 -1.51 -10.06 17.25
N GLY A 199 -0.74 -10.41 18.29
CA GLY A 199 -0.82 -11.73 18.90
C GLY A 199 -0.42 -12.81 17.89
N ASP A 200 -1.31 -13.78 17.68
CA ASP A 200 -1.14 -14.87 16.71
C ASP A 200 -1.80 -14.60 15.35
N ILE A 201 -2.40 -13.41 15.17
CA ILE A 201 -3.16 -13.05 13.96
C ILE A 201 -2.23 -12.31 12.99
N PRO A 202 -1.99 -12.84 11.78
CA PRO A 202 -1.23 -12.14 10.77
C PRO A 202 -2.03 -10.94 10.23
N VAL A 203 -1.34 -9.82 10.01
CA VAL A 203 -1.93 -8.58 9.48
C VAL A 203 -1.35 -8.28 8.11
N THR A 204 -2.21 -8.29 7.08
CA THR A 204 -1.80 -7.95 5.73
C THR A 204 -1.74 -6.43 5.56
N LEU A 205 -0.56 -5.92 5.28
CA LEU A 205 -0.29 -4.50 5.06
C LEU A 205 0.11 -4.24 3.61
N THR A 206 -0.24 -3.06 3.10
CA THR A 206 0.32 -2.57 1.84
C THR A 206 1.79 -2.17 2.03
N PRO A 207 2.58 -2.02 0.95
CA PRO A 207 3.98 -1.63 1.06
C PRO A 207 4.19 -0.36 1.90
N LYS A 208 3.38 0.68 1.69
CA LYS A 208 3.50 1.95 2.44
C LYS A 208 3.04 1.84 3.90
N GLU A 209 2.01 1.07 4.17
CA GLU A 209 1.57 0.80 5.54
C GLU A 209 2.65 0.05 6.32
N PHE A 210 3.28 -0.94 5.68
CA PHE A 210 4.37 -1.68 6.30
C PHE A 210 5.57 -0.75 6.60
N GLU A 211 5.99 0.07 5.64
CA GLU A 211 7.09 1.01 5.82
C GLU A 211 6.81 2.03 6.94
N LEU A 212 5.58 2.54 7.00
CA LEU A 212 5.15 3.44 8.06
C LEU A 212 5.19 2.77 9.44
N LEU A 213 4.64 1.56 9.55
CA LEU A 213 4.65 0.80 10.80
C LEU A 213 6.08 0.43 11.21
N ALA A 214 6.91 -0.02 10.26
CA ALA A 214 8.31 -0.33 10.47
C ALA A 214 9.09 0.89 10.97
N LEU A 215 8.85 2.08 10.42
CA LEU A 215 9.45 3.32 10.91
C LEU A 215 9.05 3.61 12.36
N LEU A 216 7.75 3.58 12.66
CA LEU A 216 7.26 3.87 14.01
C LEU A 216 7.72 2.83 15.05
N SER A 217 8.04 1.62 14.61
CA SER A 217 8.56 0.54 15.47
C SER A 217 10.08 0.56 15.67
N GLU A 218 10.82 1.49 15.05
CA GLU A 218 12.25 1.69 15.31
C GLU A 218 12.53 2.10 16.75
N ASP A 219 11.69 3.01 17.26
CA ASP A 219 11.76 3.49 18.63
C ASP A 219 10.32 3.66 19.16
N PRO A 220 9.73 2.59 19.74
CA PRO A 220 8.37 2.63 20.24
C PRO A 220 8.22 3.66 21.35
N GLY A 221 7.26 4.57 21.20
CA GLY A 221 7.04 5.70 22.11
C GLY A 221 7.66 7.02 21.63
N ALA A 222 8.68 6.97 20.78
CA ALA A 222 9.22 8.18 20.14
C ALA A 222 8.20 8.82 19.21
N VAL A 223 8.20 10.14 19.15
CA VAL A 223 7.30 10.92 18.30
C VAL A 223 8.02 11.28 17.00
N TYR A 224 7.44 10.86 15.89
CA TYR A 224 7.90 11.25 14.56
C TYR A 224 6.99 12.36 14.04
N SER A 225 7.58 13.49 13.61
CA SER A 225 6.82 14.55 12.95
C SER A 225 6.27 14.08 11.61
N ARG A 226 5.21 14.74 11.11
CA ARG A 226 4.65 14.44 9.80
C ARG A 226 5.69 14.52 8.70
N GLN A 227 6.53 15.56 8.73
CA GLN A 227 7.60 15.74 7.75
C GLN A 227 8.64 14.63 7.84
N GLN A 228 9.10 14.26 9.04
CA GLN A 228 10.03 13.13 9.21
C GLN A 228 9.48 11.82 8.67
N ILE A 229 8.17 11.56 8.83
CA ILE A 229 7.53 10.38 8.29
C ILE A 229 7.49 10.45 6.76
N LEU A 230 7.06 11.57 6.19
CA LEU A 230 7.03 11.77 4.74
C LEU A 230 8.41 11.62 4.12
N ASP A 231 9.44 12.25 4.71
CA ASP A 231 10.82 12.16 4.24
C ASP A 231 11.38 10.73 4.29
N ARG A 232 10.98 9.95 5.29
CA ARG A 232 11.50 8.61 5.51
C ARG A 232 10.69 7.51 4.83
N VAL A 233 9.37 7.70 4.66
CA VAL A 233 8.47 6.71 4.07
C VAL A 233 8.16 7.02 2.59
N TRP A 234 8.07 8.27 2.18
CA TRP A 234 7.89 8.67 0.78
C TRP A 234 9.18 9.23 0.18
N ASP A 235 9.48 10.48 0.40
CA ASP A 235 10.70 11.13 -0.10
C ASP A 235 10.94 12.47 0.62
N PRO A 236 12.21 12.90 0.89
CA PRO A 236 12.50 14.24 1.41
C PRO A 236 11.99 15.39 0.54
N HIS A 237 11.72 15.14 -0.75
CA HIS A 237 11.17 16.10 -1.68
C HIS A 237 9.70 15.80 -2.04
N TYR A 238 9.00 15.03 -1.19
CA TYR A 238 7.60 14.74 -1.39
C TYR A 238 6.76 15.99 -1.16
N GLU A 239 6.28 16.60 -2.22
CA GLU A 239 5.41 17.80 -2.20
C GLU A 239 3.91 17.44 -2.17
N GLY A 240 3.58 16.17 -1.94
CA GLY A 240 2.20 15.71 -1.90
C GLY A 240 1.43 16.19 -0.65
N PRO A 241 0.10 16.12 -0.70
CA PRO A 241 -0.72 16.53 0.43
C PRO A 241 -0.42 15.65 1.66
N THR A 242 -0.24 16.27 2.81
CA THR A 242 -0.04 15.59 4.11
C THR A 242 -1.21 14.65 4.47
N LYS A 243 -2.36 14.82 3.82
CA LYS A 243 -3.55 13.96 3.96
C LYS A 243 -3.29 12.51 3.52
N THR A 244 -2.38 12.25 2.57
CA THR A 244 -1.99 10.89 2.19
C THR A 244 -1.48 10.10 3.40
N LEU A 245 -0.63 10.71 4.23
CA LEU A 245 -0.17 10.11 5.47
C LEU A 245 -1.32 9.81 6.45
N ASP A 246 -2.27 10.73 6.61
CA ASP A 246 -3.40 10.54 7.53
C ASP A 246 -4.26 9.34 7.12
N VAL A 247 -4.47 9.12 5.81
CA VAL A 247 -5.22 7.97 5.30
C VAL A 247 -4.49 6.66 5.59
N HIS A 248 -3.19 6.58 5.32
CA HIS A 248 -2.39 5.38 5.64
C HIS A 248 -2.36 5.11 7.15
N VAL A 249 -2.31 6.13 8.00
CA VAL A 249 -2.42 5.97 9.45
C VAL A 249 -3.81 5.43 9.86
N ALA A 250 -4.88 5.95 9.26
CA ALA A 250 -6.23 5.47 9.53
C ALA A 250 -6.42 4.01 9.12
N SER A 251 -5.94 3.65 7.92
CA SER A 251 -5.97 2.26 7.42
C SER A 251 -5.16 1.31 8.31
N LEU A 252 -3.95 1.70 8.72
CA LEU A 252 -3.13 0.94 9.66
C LEU A 252 -3.85 0.67 10.98
N ARG A 253 -4.46 1.70 11.58
CA ARG A 253 -5.22 1.55 12.83
C ARG A 253 -6.33 0.53 12.71
N ARG A 254 -7.08 0.56 11.59
CA ARG A 254 -8.15 -0.39 11.30
C ARG A 254 -7.60 -1.82 11.15
N LYS A 255 -6.52 -2.00 10.39
CA LYS A 255 -5.91 -3.32 10.14
C LYS A 255 -5.26 -3.92 11.39
N LEU A 256 -4.69 -3.10 12.27
CA LEU A 256 -4.14 -3.53 13.56
C LEU A 256 -5.23 -3.86 14.61
N GLY A 257 -6.50 -3.60 14.30
CA GLY A 257 -7.65 -3.93 15.15
C GLY A 257 -7.85 -3.01 16.35
N ASP A 258 -6.91 -2.10 16.66
CA ASP A 258 -7.02 -1.14 17.76
C ASP A 258 -6.35 0.20 17.38
N PRO A 259 -7.12 1.29 17.32
CA PRO A 259 -6.58 2.61 16.97
C PRO A 259 -5.55 3.13 17.99
N ALA A 260 -5.51 2.57 19.20
CA ALA A 260 -4.57 2.98 20.23
C ALA A 260 -3.12 2.55 19.93
N TRP A 261 -2.87 1.65 18.97
CA TRP A 261 -1.53 1.29 18.52
C TRP A 261 -0.75 2.48 17.99
N ILE A 262 -1.40 3.36 17.23
CA ILE A 262 -0.75 4.55 16.65
C ILE A 262 -1.42 5.79 17.24
N GLN A 263 -0.71 6.52 18.07
CA GLN A 263 -1.22 7.73 18.72
C GLN A 263 -0.91 8.96 17.89
N THR A 264 -1.91 9.84 17.73
CA THR A 264 -1.73 11.16 17.12
C THR A 264 -1.40 12.18 18.21
N LEU A 265 -0.29 12.88 18.06
CA LEU A 265 0.05 14.06 18.85
C LEU A 265 -0.30 15.28 18.00
N ARG A 266 -1.42 15.94 18.34
CA ARG A 266 -1.93 17.08 17.57
C ARG A 266 -0.87 18.15 17.40
N GLY A 267 -0.70 18.63 16.16
CA GLY A 267 0.31 19.64 15.83
C GLY A 267 1.76 19.13 15.78
N VAL A 268 2.03 17.90 16.21
CA VAL A 268 3.38 17.33 16.26
C VAL A 268 3.54 16.18 15.26
N GLY A 269 2.80 15.06 15.42
CA GLY A 269 2.96 13.89 14.56
C GLY A 269 2.33 12.62 15.13
N PHE A 270 3.02 11.50 14.93
CA PHE A 270 2.55 10.18 15.32
C PHE A 270 3.61 9.41 16.09
N ARG A 271 3.17 8.46 16.92
CA ARG A 271 4.04 7.49 17.59
C ARG A 271 3.37 6.13 17.70
N LEU A 272 4.16 5.08 17.76
CA LEU A 272 3.71 3.77 18.18
C LEU A 272 3.56 3.74 19.69
N ALA A 273 2.43 3.29 20.20
CA ALA A 273 2.20 3.17 21.64
C ALA A 273 3.08 2.08 22.24
N VAL A 274 3.75 2.37 23.35
CA VAL A 274 4.40 1.36 24.16
C VAL A 274 3.34 0.70 25.03
N ARG A 275 3.01 -0.57 24.74
CA ARG A 275 2.15 -1.37 25.61
C ARG A 275 3.03 -2.18 26.55
N THR A 276 3.07 -1.78 27.79
CA THR A 276 3.59 -2.64 28.87
C THR A 276 2.56 -3.72 29.12
N GLY A 277 2.91 -4.99 28.86
CA GLY A 277 2.06 -6.11 29.23
C GLY A 277 1.77 -6.09 30.75
N PRO A 278 0.72 -6.78 31.22
CA PRO A 278 0.40 -6.85 32.64
C PRO A 278 1.51 -7.61 33.39
N GLY A 279 2.59 -6.93 33.75
CA GLY A 279 3.75 -7.53 34.43
C GLY A 279 5.03 -6.70 34.42
N GLY A 280 5.09 -5.60 33.70
CA GLY A 280 6.27 -4.74 33.64
C GLY A 280 6.41 -3.81 34.82
N ARG A 281 7.10 -4.26 35.90
CA ARG A 281 7.61 -3.38 36.95
C ARG A 281 8.49 -2.30 36.32
N ARG A 282 8.17 -1.04 36.58
CA ARG A 282 9.13 0.07 36.43
C ARG A 282 10.37 -0.26 37.23
N VAL A 283 11.51 -0.42 36.58
CA VAL A 283 12.80 -0.32 37.22
C VAL A 283 13.06 1.17 37.44
N PRO A 284 13.24 1.66 38.67
CA PRO A 284 13.67 3.03 38.88
C PRO A 284 15.11 3.16 38.40
N SER A 285 15.35 4.15 37.54
CA SER A 285 16.71 4.56 37.16
C SER A 285 17.48 5.08 38.39
N PRO A 286 18.81 4.84 38.46
CA PRO A 286 19.66 5.32 39.49
C PRO A 286 19.89 6.83 39.49
#